data_e5e2ba5158b445943deea3e5a2dd5f25
#
_entry.id   e5e2ba5158b445943deea3e5a2dd5f25
#
_cell.length_a   1.000
_cell.length_b   1.000
_cell.length_c   1.000
_cell.angle_alpha   90.00
_cell.angle_beta   90.00
_cell.angle_gamma   90.00
#
_symmetry.space_group_name_H-M   'P 1'
#
loop_
_entity.id
_entity.type
_entity.pdbx_description
1 polymer ?
#
loop_
_entity_poly.entity_id
_entity_poly.type
_entity_poly.pdbx_seq_one_letter_code
_entity_poly.pdbx_strand_id
1 'polypeptide(L)'
;MKNKSFFFSSFLILSFSVLPLFENRQDPQVHHLKCIGGTGEENIFYVIKLRDGNYLSCGFTDSHDGDFDAKNVGFDAFLIKTDSAGNIIWKNTYGGSHDEVFYNIIESINGDIIAIGTSGSNGQVTNHHGTPGTDDIWLVKTNSSGQLIKERCYGGSKSESTFDLGMSEGIMIDKTGNILFVGETNSNDGDVSANHGDYDGWLVKVNPNTFEIIASKTIGTANYDAAYNIYEINGNLFVTGSNSEVAYTTTNADSVEAHGGGFATKIDATTFNTIWYKTYGGSGSEYLNASVISKDGNLVLSGHAASTDGDCVGNNGNFNTWTWKINVADGSIIWKNFTGADPDPSAAFNLIATQDGGFAAMGTAVKVEKSNPDAFVVKIDANGKTQWTKRFGGSDIDQILGGVEKNNGSFLLGGLTSSNDGDVRGFHGGPVSSRKRPGPKSDAWLVELTEN
;
A
#
# COMPACT_ATOMS: atom_id res chain seq x y z
N MET A 1 49.13 -55.97 50.47
CA MET A 1 49.34 -56.18 49.09
C MET A 1 47.98 -56.56 48.46
N LYS A 2 47.23 -55.63 47.98
CA LYS A 2 45.97 -55.90 47.22
C LYS A 2 45.92 -54.87 46.09
N ASN A 3 46.08 -55.33 44.85
CA ASN A 3 45.88 -54.59 43.63
C ASN A 3 44.42 -54.16 43.50
N LYS A 4 44.17 -52.88 43.27
CA LYS A 4 42.90 -52.36 42.79
C LYS A 4 43.05 -51.92 41.33
N SER A 5 42.41 -52.65 40.43
CA SER A 5 42.24 -52.32 39.03
C SER A 5 41.20 -51.23 38.90
N PHE A 6 41.54 -50.09 38.26
CA PHE A 6 40.57 -49.07 37.83
C PHE A 6 40.14 -49.38 36.42
N PHE A 7 38.85 -49.62 36.24
CA PHE A 7 38.18 -49.65 34.92
C PHE A 7 37.88 -48.22 34.48
N PHE A 8 38.47 -47.77 33.43
CA PHE A 8 38.06 -46.55 32.71
C PHE A 8 36.97 -46.94 31.72
N SER A 9 35.72 -46.51 31.98
CA SER A 9 34.61 -46.60 31.04
C SER A 9 34.63 -45.37 30.12
N SER A 10 35.04 -45.57 28.85
CA SER A 10 35.04 -44.54 27.86
C SER A 10 33.59 -44.32 27.36
N PHE A 11 32.96 -43.21 27.77
CA PHE A 11 31.74 -42.76 27.18
C PHE A 11 32.07 -42.05 25.83
N LEU A 12 31.69 -42.70 24.73
CA LEU A 12 31.72 -42.11 23.39
C LEU A 12 30.50 -41.18 23.26
N ILE A 13 30.72 -39.85 23.38
CA ILE A 13 29.72 -38.85 23.08
C ILE A 13 29.67 -38.68 21.55
N LEU A 14 28.69 -39.28 20.89
CA LEU A 14 28.35 -38.93 19.49
C LEU A 14 27.69 -37.56 19.53
N SER A 15 28.40 -36.51 19.19
CA SER A 15 27.86 -35.21 18.84
C SER A 15 27.24 -35.33 17.46
N PHE A 16 25.92 -35.45 17.39
CA PHE A 16 25.18 -35.15 16.16
C PHE A 16 25.23 -33.64 15.94
N SER A 17 26.14 -33.20 15.09
CA SER A 17 26.06 -31.87 14.48
C SER A 17 24.86 -31.88 13.54
N VAL A 18 23.73 -31.36 14.00
CA VAL A 18 22.64 -30.94 13.12
C VAL A 18 23.19 -29.74 12.36
N LEU A 19 23.74 -30.00 11.19
CA LEU A 19 23.97 -28.95 10.19
C LEU A 19 22.57 -28.35 9.89
N PRO A 20 22.38 -27.03 10.04
CA PRO A 20 21.17 -26.42 9.53
C PRO A 20 21.14 -26.72 8.02
N LEU A 21 20.10 -27.40 7.56
CA LEU A 21 19.74 -27.44 6.16
C LEU A 21 19.47 -25.99 5.76
N PHE A 22 20.49 -25.29 5.28
CA PHE A 22 20.27 -24.14 4.44
C PHE A 22 19.56 -24.69 3.20
N GLU A 23 18.23 -24.62 3.17
CA GLU A 23 17.51 -24.71 1.92
C GLU A 23 18.16 -23.66 1.02
N ASN A 24 18.80 -24.11 -0.06
CA ASN A 24 19.22 -23.26 -1.17
C ASN A 24 17.95 -22.75 -1.84
N ARG A 25 17.27 -21.76 -1.22
CA ARG A 25 16.22 -21.03 -1.93
C ARG A 25 16.94 -20.25 -3.02
N GLN A 26 16.63 -20.59 -4.26
CA GLN A 26 17.16 -19.86 -5.41
C GLN A 26 16.58 -18.44 -5.37
N ASP A 27 17.38 -17.48 -5.83
CA ASP A 27 16.98 -16.08 -5.94
C ASP A 27 15.71 -15.97 -6.82
N PRO A 28 14.64 -15.27 -6.37
CA PRO A 28 13.41 -15.15 -7.14
C PRO A 28 13.67 -14.61 -8.55
N GLN A 29 12.97 -15.18 -9.54
CA GLN A 29 13.08 -14.77 -10.93
C GLN A 29 12.05 -13.70 -11.26
N VAL A 30 12.49 -12.69 -11.99
CA VAL A 30 11.66 -11.57 -12.46
C VAL A 30 11.25 -11.83 -13.90
N HIS A 31 9.95 -11.80 -14.16
CA HIS A 31 9.39 -11.93 -15.50
C HIS A 31 8.61 -10.66 -15.84
N HIS A 32 9.17 -9.86 -16.76
CA HIS A 32 8.44 -8.75 -17.32
C HIS A 32 7.17 -9.27 -18.02
N LEU A 33 6.01 -8.75 -17.66
CA LEU A 33 4.77 -9.07 -18.35
C LEU A 33 4.41 -7.98 -19.36
N LYS A 34 4.27 -6.72 -18.89
CA LYS A 34 3.86 -5.63 -19.78
C LYS A 34 4.12 -4.25 -19.19
N CYS A 35 4.59 -3.31 -20.03
CA CYS A 35 4.36 -1.89 -19.86
C CYS A 35 3.01 -1.53 -20.49
N ILE A 36 2.20 -0.73 -19.81
CA ILE A 36 0.88 -0.27 -20.26
C ILE A 36 0.91 1.25 -20.18
N GLY A 37 0.86 1.91 -21.33
CA GLY A 37 1.01 3.35 -21.36
C GLY A 37 0.89 3.96 -22.73
N GLY A 38 1.25 5.22 -22.80
CA GLY A 38 1.33 6.02 -24.01
C GLY A 38 2.43 7.05 -23.90
N THR A 39 2.19 8.25 -24.46
CA THR A 39 3.17 9.35 -24.36
C THR A 39 3.03 10.15 -23.06
N GLY A 40 2.12 9.79 -22.16
CA GLY A 40 1.85 10.43 -20.89
C GLY A 40 2.56 9.80 -19.71
N GLU A 41 1.89 9.87 -18.58
CA GLU A 41 2.30 9.28 -17.29
C GLU A 41 1.24 8.31 -16.81
N GLU A 42 1.64 7.10 -16.50
CA GLU A 42 0.79 6.03 -16.01
C GLU A 42 1.37 5.40 -14.76
N ASN A 43 0.47 4.99 -13.86
CA ASN A 43 0.84 4.28 -12.65
C ASN A 43 -0.24 3.27 -12.24
N ILE A 44 0.15 2.06 -11.81
CA ILE A 44 -0.70 1.11 -11.12
C ILE A 44 -0.46 1.24 -9.61
N PHE A 45 -1.50 1.58 -8.84
CA PHE A 45 -1.42 1.64 -7.38
C PHE A 45 -1.80 0.33 -6.72
N TYR A 46 -2.78 -0.39 -7.27
CA TYR A 46 -3.27 -1.59 -6.63
C TYR A 46 -3.62 -2.69 -7.64
N VAL A 47 -3.43 -3.94 -7.20
CA VAL A 47 -3.75 -5.14 -7.99
C VAL A 47 -4.51 -6.12 -7.10
N ILE A 48 -5.64 -6.62 -7.58
CA ILE A 48 -6.39 -7.71 -6.94
C ILE A 48 -6.58 -8.90 -7.86
N LYS A 49 -6.77 -10.06 -7.26
CA LYS A 49 -7.24 -11.25 -7.96
C LYS A 49 -8.76 -11.32 -7.86
N LEU A 50 -9.43 -11.42 -8.99
CA LEU A 50 -10.87 -11.56 -9.08
C LEU A 50 -11.31 -13.03 -8.87
N ARG A 51 -12.58 -13.20 -8.50
CA ARG A 51 -13.19 -14.54 -8.31
C ARG A 51 -13.23 -15.38 -9.58
N ASP A 52 -13.22 -14.75 -10.77
CA ASP A 52 -13.16 -15.43 -12.05
C ASP A 52 -11.74 -15.91 -12.41
N GLY A 53 -10.76 -15.67 -11.55
CA GLY A 53 -9.37 -16.06 -11.70
C GLY A 53 -8.50 -15.08 -12.48
N ASN A 54 -9.07 -14.00 -13.01
CA ASN A 54 -8.36 -12.90 -13.64
C ASN A 54 -7.86 -11.87 -12.60
N TYR A 55 -7.19 -10.83 -13.06
CA TYR A 55 -6.63 -9.79 -12.22
C TYR A 55 -7.19 -8.43 -12.63
N LEU A 56 -7.33 -7.54 -11.66
CA LEU A 56 -7.77 -6.18 -11.86
C LEU A 56 -6.76 -5.23 -11.24
N SER A 57 -6.32 -4.24 -12.01
CA SER A 57 -5.43 -3.18 -11.59
C SER A 57 -6.15 -1.83 -11.67
N CYS A 58 -5.80 -0.91 -10.77
CA CYS A 58 -6.27 0.47 -10.81
C CYS A 58 -5.11 1.45 -10.72
N GLY A 59 -5.34 2.68 -11.18
CA GLY A 59 -4.36 3.75 -11.19
C GLY A 59 -4.85 4.97 -11.93
N PHE A 60 -3.92 5.67 -12.58
CA PHE A 60 -4.21 6.83 -13.41
C PHE A 60 -3.41 6.84 -14.72
N THR A 61 -3.88 7.63 -15.66
CA THR A 61 -3.21 7.95 -16.94
C THR A 61 -3.45 9.39 -17.35
N ASP A 62 -2.48 10.03 -17.99
CA ASP A 62 -2.70 11.27 -18.75
C ASP A 62 -2.42 11.08 -20.25
N SER A 63 -2.27 9.85 -20.72
CA SER A 63 -2.05 9.54 -22.13
C SER A 63 -3.32 9.62 -22.97
N HIS A 64 -3.18 10.23 -24.15
CA HIS A 64 -4.23 10.29 -25.18
C HIS A 64 -3.88 9.38 -26.37
N ASP A 65 -2.96 8.45 -26.19
CA ASP A 65 -2.46 7.53 -27.22
C ASP A 65 -1.96 6.21 -26.59
N GLY A 66 -1.37 5.35 -27.41
CA GLY A 66 -0.85 4.06 -26.95
C GLY A 66 -1.95 3.15 -26.46
N ASP A 67 -1.81 2.68 -25.22
CA ASP A 67 -2.82 1.83 -24.59
C ASP A 67 -4.04 2.62 -24.10
N PHE A 68 -4.00 3.95 -24.01
CA PHE A 68 -5.06 4.78 -23.47
C PHE A 68 -5.65 5.75 -24.50
N ASP A 69 -6.87 6.14 -24.27
CA ASP A 69 -7.63 7.12 -25.04
C ASP A 69 -8.29 8.09 -24.04
N ALA A 70 -7.47 8.64 -23.13
CA ALA A 70 -7.93 9.62 -22.15
C ALA A 70 -8.49 10.85 -22.92
N LYS A 71 -9.65 11.33 -22.49
CA LYS A 71 -10.39 12.38 -23.22
C LYS A 71 -10.25 13.75 -22.58
N ASN A 72 -9.77 13.78 -21.34
CA ASN A 72 -9.78 14.96 -20.49
C ASN A 72 -8.38 15.59 -20.37
N VAL A 73 -8.35 16.80 -19.86
CA VAL A 73 -7.11 17.48 -19.48
C VAL A 73 -6.86 17.16 -18.01
N GLY A 74 -5.78 16.45 -17.67
CA GLY A 74 -5.49 15.98 -16.31
C GLY A 74 -5.29 14.48 -16.30
N PHE A 75 -5.15 13.92 -15.13
CA PHE A 75 -5.14 12.48 -14.94
C PHE A 75 -6.57 11.95 -14.98
N ASP A 76 -6.80 10.89 -15.75
CA ASP A 76 -8.01 10.08 -15.66
C ASP A 76 -7.71 8.80 -14.88
N ALA A 77 -8.55 8.45 -13.90
CA ALA A 77 -8.46 7.17 -13.22
C ALA A 77 -8.72 6.01 -14.18
N PHE A 78 -8.07 4.87 -14.01
CA PHE A 78 -8.34 3.69 -14.83
C PHE A 78 -8.59 2.42 -14.01
N LEU A 79 -9.30 1.49 -14.66
CA LEU A 79 -9.38 0.08 -14.31
C LEU A 79 -8.94 -0.76 -15.50
N ILE A 80 -8.04 -1.73 -15.27
CA ILE A 80 -7.54 -2.66 -16.29
C ILE A 80 -7.70 -4.08 -15.77
N LYS A 81 -8.47 -4.89 -16.51
CA LYS A 81 -8.58 -6.32 -16.26
C LYS A 81 -7.63 -7.10 -17.16
N THR A 82 -6.83 -7.99 -16.57
CA THR A 82 -5.89 -8.84 -17.28
C THR A 82 -6.09 -10.31 -16.95
N ASP A 83 -5.63 -11.20 -17.83
CA ASP A 83 -5.45 -12.61 -17.52
C ASP A 83 -4.14 -12.83 -16.69
N SER A 84 -3.86 -14.08 -16.35
CA SER A 84 -2.67 -14.45 -15.57
C SER A 84 -1.34 -14.25 -16.32
N ALA A 85 -1.37 -14.02 -17.61
CA ALA A 85 -0.20 -13.74 -18.45
C ALA A 85 -0.02 -12.23 -18.71
N GLY A 86 -0.87 -11.36 -18.13
CA GLY A 86 -0.83 -9.93 -18.31
C GLY A 86 -1.52 -9.42 -19.59
N ASN A 87 -2.24 -10.30 -20.35
CA ASN A 87 -3.00 -9.85 -21.51
C ASN A 87 -4.23 -9.06 -21.07
N ILE A 88 -4.44 -7.88 -21.64
CA ILE A 88 -5.58 -7.02 -21.33
C ILE A 88 -6.87 -7.67 -21.86
N ILE A 89 -7.83 -7.90 -20.97
CA ILE A 89 -9.18 -8.37 -21.29
C ILE A 89 -10.09 -7.17 -21.58
N TRP A 90 -10.06 -6.18 -20.72
CA TRP A 90 -10.69 -4.89 -20.92
C TRP A 90 -9.97 -3.80 -20.11
N LYS A 91 -10.14 -2.55 -20.52
CA LYS A 91 -9.65 -1.35 -19.84
C LYS A 91 -10.67 -0.24 -19.99
N ASN A 92 -10.83 0.58 -18.98
CA ASN A 92 -11.70 1.76 -18.99
C ASN A 92 -11.03 2.89 -18.21
N THR A 93 -11.25 4.12 -18.66
CA THR A 93 -10.89 5.35 -17.96
C THR A 93 -12.14 6.02 -17.40
N TYR A 94 -11.97 6.69 -16.27
CA TYR A 94 -13.03 7.38 -15.53
C TYR A 94 -12.48 8.71 -15.07
N GLY A 95 -13.26 9.77 -15.21
CA GLY A 95 -12.84 11.09 -14.77
C GLY A 95 -13.65 12.21 -15.36
N GLY A 96 -13.19 13.42 -15.08
CA GLY A 96 -13.80 14.67 -15.47
C GLY A 96 -12.80 15.64 -16.11
N SER A 97 -12.85 16.93 -15.72
CA SER A 97 -12.00 17.96 -16.32
C SER A 97 -10.72 18.26 -15.54
N HIS A 98 -10.52 17.63 -14.38
CA HIS A 98 -9.36 17.77 -13.50
C HIS A 98 -8.73 16.39 -13.24
N ASP A 99 -7.89 16.29 -12.23
CA ASP A 99 -7.19 15.06 -11.93
C ASP A 99 -8.10 14.08 -11.18
N GLU A 100 -8.19 12.86 -11.67
CA GLU A 100 -8.83 11.71 -11.02
C GLU A 100 -7.86 10.54 -10.92
N VAL A 101 -7.84 9.89 -9.78
CA VAL A 101 -6.95 8.75 -9.49
C VAL A 101 -7.70 7.68 -8.72
N PHE A 102 -7.51 6.41 -9.05
CA PHE A 102 -7.91 5.29 -8.18
C PHE A 102 -6.70 4.72 -7.46
N TYR A 103 -6.78 4.66 -6.14
CA TYR A 103 -5.73 4.10 -5.28
C TYR A 103 -6.02 2.68 -4.81
N ASN A 104 -7.29 2.30 -4.70
CA ASN A 104 -7.66 0.97 -4.22
C ASN A 104 -8.94 0.46 -4.86
N ILE A 105 -9.08 -0.89 -4.92
CA ILE A 105 -10.22 -1.59 -5.50
C ILE A 105 -10.58 -2.83 -4.71
N ILE A 106 -11.87 -3.15 -4.66
CA ILE A 106 -12.37 -4.42 -4.14
C ILE A 106 -13.43 -5.00 -5.08
N GLU A 107 -13.59 -6.32 -5.06
CA GLU A 107 -14.68 -7.03 -5.72
C GLU A 107 -15.76 -7.40 -4.71
N SER A 108 -16.98 -6.94 -4.93
CA SER A 108 -18.14 -7.28 -4.09
C SER A 108 -18.62 -8.71 -4.32
N ILE A 109 -19.49 -9.23 -3.45
CA ILE A 109 -19.96 -10.63 -3.52
C ILE A 109 -20.71 -10.97 -4.83
N ASN A 110 -21.34 -9.98 -5.46
CA ASN A 110 -22.06 -10.11 -6.72
C ASN A 110 -21.21 -9.83 -7.96
N GLY A 111 -19.89 -9.59 -7.80
CA GLY A 111 -18.95 -9.35 -8.87
C GLY A 111 -18.87 -7.89 -9.34
N ASP A 112 -19.58 -6.96 -8.69
CA ASP A 112 -19.38 -5.53 -8.94
C ASP A 112 -18.00 -5.12 -8.40
N ILE A 113 -17.35 -4.19 -9.09
CA ILE A 113 -16.09 -3.59 -8.69
C ILE A 113 -16.38 -2.28 -7.96
N ILE A 114 -15.72 -2.08 -6.84
CA ILE A 114 -15.77 -0.83 -6.09
C ILE A 114 -14.34 -0.28 -6.06
N ALA A 115 -14.14 0.89 -6.65
CA ALA A 115 -12.88 1.61 -6.67
C ALA A 115 -13.00 2.85 -5.78
N ILE A 116 -11.89 3.20 -5.13
CA ILE A 116 -11.77 4.40 -4.33
C ILE A 116 -10.51 5.17 -4.70
N GLY A 117 -10.61 6.48 -4.64
CA GLY A 117 -9.51 7.37 -4.93
C GLY A 117 -9.88 8.82 -4.69
N THR A 118 -9.38 9.73 -5.52
CA THR A 118 -9.67 11.15 -5.45
C THR A 118 -10.20 11.69 -6.77
N SER A 119 -10.97 12.76 -6.70
CA SER A 119 -11.38 13.57 -7.86
C SER A 119 -11.31 15.05 -7.52
N GLY A 120 -10.66 15.83 -8.42
CA GLY A 120 -10.67 17.29 -8.41
C GLY A 120 -11.73 17.90 -9.32
N SER A 121 -12.58 17.10 -9.97
CA SER A 121 -13.56 17.55 -10.96
C SER A 121 -14.87 18.02 -10.36
N ASN A 122 -15.30 19.22 -10.71
CA ASN A 122 -16.56 19.78 -10.28
C ASN A 122 -17.61 19.73 -11.41
N GLY A 123 -18.80 19.24 -11.10
CA GLY A 123 -19.95 19.20 -12.00
C GLY A 123 -19.95 18.05 -13.03
N GLN A 124 -18.88 17.26 -13.11
CA GLN A 124 -18.79 16.06 -13.94
C GLN A 124 -18.82 14.77 -13.12
N VAL A 125 -18.46 14.86 -11.83
CA VAL A 125 -18.62 13.83 -10.83
C VAL A 125 -19.69 14.25 -9.81
N THR A 126 -20.33 13.29 -9.19
CA THR A 126 -21.48 13.56 -8.30
C THR A 126 -21.01 14.00 -6.91
N ASN A 127 -21.58 15.08 -6.40
CA ASN A 127 -21.32 15.59 -5.04
C ASN A 127 -19.89 16.04 -4.76
N HIS A 128 -19.14 16.52 -5.73
CA HIS A 128 -17.86 17.15 -5.45
C HIS A 128 -18.07 18.43 -4.63
N HIS A 129 -17.28 18.60 -3.57
CA HIS A 129 -17.30 19.75 -2.67
C HIS A 129 -16.15 20.71 -3.00
N GLY A 130 -16.14 21.88 -2.36
CA GLY A 130 -15.06 22.85 -2.53
C GLY A 130 -15.02 23.52 -3.90
N THR A 131 -13.82 23.99 -4.30
CA THR A 131 -13.57 24.62 -5.59
C THR A 131 -12.98 23.63 -6.57
N PRO A 132 -13.11 23.85 -7.91
CA PRO A 132 -12.44 23.01 -8.89
C PRO A 132 -10.94 22.88 -8.62
N GLY A 133 -10.42 21.66 -8.55
CA GLY A 133 -9.02 21.36 -8.24
C GLY A 133 -8.70 21.19 -6.75
N THR A 134 -9.69 21.28 -5.83
CA THR A 134 -9.61 20.63 -4.53
C THR A 134 -10.01 19.19 -4.69
N ASP A 135 -9.36 18.27 -3.97
CA ASP A 135 -9.65 16.85 -4.08
C ASP A 135 -10.70 16.42 -3.06
N ASP A 136 -11.68 15.64 -3.51
CA ASP A 136 -12.59 14.88 -2.65
C ASP A 136 -12.28 13.39 -2.77
N ILE A 137 -12.57 12.60 -1.72
CA ILE A 137 -12.54 11.14 -1.83
C ILE A 137 -13.65 10.70 -2.79
N TRP A 138 -13.29 9.96 -3.82
CA TRP A 138 -14.18 9.51 -4.87
C TRP A 138 -14.41 8.01 -4.83
N LEU A 139 -15.66 7.59 -4.64
CA LEU A 139 -16.09 6.20 -4.63
C LEU A 139 -16.84 5.89 -5.93
N VAL A 140 -16.39 4.87 -6.64
CA VAL A 140 -16.94 4.44 -7.92
C VAL A 140 -17.35 2.97 -7.84
N LYS A 141 -18.54 2.67 -8.30
CA LYS A 141 -19.04 1.31 -8.47
C LYS A 141 -19.27 1.01 -9.94
N THR A 142 -18.68 -0.08 -10.42
CA THR A 142 -18.87 -0.59 -11.79
C THR A 142 -19.39 -2.03 -11.75
N ASN A 143 -19.93 -2.52 -12.86
CA ASN A 143 -20.16 -3.95 -13.04
C ASN A 143 -18.83 -4.67 -13.35
N SER A 144 -18.87 -6.00 -13.48
CA SER A 144 -17.69 -6.85 -13.76
C SER A 144 -17.02 -6.59 -15.11
N SER A 145 -17.66 -5.85 -16.02
CA SER A 145 -17.09 -5.38 -17.30
C SER A 145 -16.59 -3.93 -17.28
N GLY A 146 -16.55 -3.32 -16.08
CA GLY A 146 -16.06 -1.96 -15.90
C GLY A 146 -17.05 -0.85 -16.30
N GLN A 147 -18.33 -1.17 -16.56
CA GLN A 147 -19.32 -0.13 -16.85
C GLN A 147 -19.79 0.54 -15.55
N LEU A 148 -19.76 1.86 -15.53
CA LEU A 148 -20.18 2.68 -14.38
C LEU A 148 -21.63 2.37 -13.98
N ILE A 149 -21.84 2.05 -12.72
CA ILE A 149 -23.16 1.89 -12.10
C ILE A 149 -23.51 3.11 -11.26
N LYS A 150 -22.55 3.55 -10.44
CA LYS A 150 -22.73 4.66 -9.51
C LYS A 150 -21.40 5.24 -9.09
N GLU A 151 -21.39 6.51 -8.75
CA GLU A 151 -20.24 7.20 -8.17
C GLU A 151 -20.71 8.29 -7.20
N ARG A 152 -19.83 8.71 -6.28
CA ARG A 152 -20.03 9.85 -5.39
C ARG A 152 -18.71 10.32 -4.81
N CYS A 153 -18.56 11.65 -4.71
CA CYS A 153 -17.51 12.29 -3.92
C CYS A 153 -17.95 12.50 -2.47
N TYR A 154 -16.98 12.47 -1.57
CA TYR A 154 -17.15 12.71 -0.14
C TYR A 154 -16.08 13.68 0.31
N GLY A 155 -16.49 14.72 1.03
CA GLY A 155 -15.57 15.73 1.52
C GLY A 155 -16.26 16.97 2.05
N GLY A 156 -15.49 18.05 2.08
CA GLY A 156 -15.93 19.35 2.50
C GLY A 156 -15.37 20.47 1.63
N SER A 157 -15.21 21.66 2.20
CA SER A 157 -14.74 22.81 1.42
C SER A 157 -13.25 22.81 1.12
N LYS A 158 -12.47 21.93 1.73
CA LYS A 158 -11.03 21.75 1.53
C LYS A 158 -10.74 20.40 0.88
N SER A 159 -9.49 19.90 0.98
CA SER A 159 -9.09 18.65 0.33
C SER A 159 -9.23 17.43 1.24
N GLU A 160 -9.73 16.37 0.66
CA GLU A 160 -9.77 15.02 1.19
C GLU A 160 -9.04 14.07 0.24
N SER A 161 -8.31 13.11 0.81
CA SER A 161 -7.55 12.15 0.02
C SER A 161 -7.60 10.74 0.64
N THR A 162 -7.42 9.73 -0.20
CA THR A 162 -7.13 8.36 0.24
C THR A 162 -5.64 8.06 0.17
N PHE A 163 -4.82 9.06 0.11
CA PHE A 163 -3.36 9.13 0.04
C PHE A 163 -2.72 8.52 -1.23
N ASP A 164 -1.72 9.23 -1.78
CA ASP A 164 -1.16 9.04 -3.13
C ASP A 164 0.05 8.08 -3.24
N LEU A 165 0.39 7.29 -2.21
CA LEU A 165 1.54 6.40 -2.24
C LEU A 165 1.21 4.90 -2.31
N GLY A 166 0.03 4.55 -2.84
CA GLY A 166 -0.30 3.15 -3.16
C GLY A 166 -0.51 2.26 -1.95
N MET A 167 -1.24 2.75 -0.95
CA MET A 167 -1.45 2.04 0.31
C MET A 167 -2.45 0.91 0.20
N SER A 168 -2.20 -0.18 0.89
CA SER A 168 -3.02 -1.38 0.87
C SER A 168 -4.27 -1.25 1.74
N GLU A 169 -5.42 -1.70 1.22
CA GLU A 169 -6.66 -1.98 1.96
C GLU A 169 -7.36 -0.80 2.65
N GLY A 170 -7.36 0.39 2.00
CA GLY A 170 -8.13 1.57 2.45
C GLY A 170 -9.64 1.44 2.31
N ILE A 171 -10.16 0.35 1.74
CA ILE A 171 -11.59 0.10 1.54
C ILE A 171 -11.95 -1.36 1.82
N MET A 172 -13.12 -1.59 2.41
CA MET A 172 -13.66 -2.92 2.66
C MET A 172 -15.20 -2.95 2.60
N ILE A 173 -15.76 -4.17 2.54
CA ILE A 173 -17.19 -4.42 2.79
C ILE A 173 -17.29 -5.11 4.15
N ASP A 174 -18.08 -4.53 5.07
CA ASP A 174 -18.29 -5.11 6.39
C ASP A 174 -19.22 -6.33 6.33
N LYS A 175 -19.33 -7.06 7.44
CA LYS A 175 -20.21 -8.24 7.57
C LYS A 175 -21.70 -7.95 7.34
N THR A 176 -22.12 -6.69 7.37
CA THR A 176 -23.50 -6.26 7.09
C THR A 176 -23.71 -5.84 5.64
N GLY A 177 -22.65 -5.87 4.82
CA GLY A 177 -22.66 -5.52 3.40
C GLY A 177 -22.48 -4.03 3.12
N ASN A 178 -22.19 -3.21 4.13
CA ASN A 178 -21.88 -1.79 3.92
C ASN A 178 -20.41 -1.62 3.49
N ILE A 179 -20.16 -0.55 2.74
CA ILE A 179 -18.80 -0.17 2.36
C ILE A 179 -18.21 0.70 3.47
N LEU A 180 -17.00 0.38 3.92
CA LEU A 180 -16.20 1.22 4.78
C LEU A 180 -14.94 1.63 4.03
N PHE A 181 -14.52 2.87 4.21
CA PHE A 181 -13.26 3.35 3.71
C PHE A 181 -12.59 4.32 4.68
N VAL A 182 -11.29 4.48 4.51
CA VAL A 182 -10.48 5.43 5.25
C VAL A 182 -9.68 6.32 4.29
N GLY A 183 -9.30 7.48 4.78
CA GLY A 183 -8.46 8.46 4.11
C GLY A 183 -8.06 9.54 5.10
N GLU A 184 -7.83 10.72 4.59
CA GLU A 184 -7.55 11.92 5.37
C GLU A 184 -8.48 13.06 4.97
N THR A 185 -8.72 14.00 5.87
CA THR A 185 -9.54 15.19 5.64
C THR A 185 -8.92 16.43 6.29
N ASN A 186 -8.95 17.53 5.57
CA ASN A 186 -8.62 18.85 6.10
C ASN A 186 -9.86 19.74 6.23
N SER A 187 -11.05 19.22 5.97
CA SER A 187 -12.32 19.94 6.07
C SER A 187 -12.92 19.87 7.48
N ASN A 188 -13.83 20.80 7.75
CA ASN A 188 -14.62 20.84 8.98
C ASN A 188 -16.09 21.19 8.66
N ASP A 189 -16.53 20.82 7.47
CA ASP A 189 -17.85 21.07 6.92
C ASP A 189 -18.22 19.99 5.87
N GLY A 190 -19.34 20.14 5.19
CA GLY A 190 -19.79 19.18 4.19
C GLY A 190 -20.14 17.83 4.81
N ASP A 191 -19.54 16.76 4.30
CA ASP A 191 -19.66 15.40 4.83
C ASP A 191 -18.81 15.15 6.09
N VAL A 192 -17.88 16.08 6.41
CA VAL A 192 -16.95 16.00 7.56
C VAL A 192 -17.54 16.70 8.77
N SER A 193 -17.77 15.96 9.85
CA SER A 193 -18.46 16.49 11.05
C SER A 193 -17.53 17.19 12.04
N ALA A 194 -16.24 16.88 12.02
CA ALA A 194 -15.21 17.46 12.90
C ALA A 194 -13.82 17.20 12.35
N ASN A 195 -12.89 18.10 12.62
CA ASN A 195 -11.46 17.96 12.39
C ASN A 195 -10.74 18.50 13.63
N HIS A 196 -9.65 17.88 14.06
CA HIS A 196 -8.95 18.23 15.29
C HIS A 196 -7.79 19.21 15.07
N GLY A 197 -7.36 19.41 13.82
CA GLY A 197 -6.23 20.29 13.53
C GLY A 197 -5.92 20.49 12.06
N ASP A 198 -4.81 19.94 11.59
CA ASP A 198 -4.41 19.95 10.18
C ASP A 198 -5.20 18.89 9.41
N TYR A 199 -4.58 17.82 8.95
CA TYR A 199 -5.29 16.67 8.40
C TYR A 199 -5.57 15.66 9.49
N ASP A 200 -6.78 15.10 9.49
CA ASP A 200 -7.16 13.96 10.34
C ASP A 200 -7.43 12.72 9.47
N GLY A 201 -7.10 11.53 9.97
CA GLY A 201 -7.61 10.31 9.42
C GLY A 201 -9.15 10.31 9.43
N TRP A 202 -9.78 9.91 8.34
CA TRP A 202 -11.24 9.90 8.20
C TRP A 202 -11.76 8.51 7.89
N LEU A 203 -12.55 7.95 8.79
CA LEU A 203 -13.26 6.69 8.64
C LEU A 203 -14.70 6.97 8.25
N VAL A 204 -15.16 6.39 7.14
CA VAL A 204 -16.52 6.56 6.62
C VAL A 204 -17.16 5.20 6.36
N LYS A 205 -18.43 5.07 6.75
CA LYS A 205 -19.29 3.94 6.44
C LYS A 205 -20.47 4.39 5.59
N VAL A 206 -20.67 3.75 4.44
CA VAL A 206 -21.72 4.12 3.49
C VAL A 206 -22.60 2.92 3.11
N ASN A 207 -23.85 3.23 2.73
CA ASN A 207 -24.76 2.24 2.17
C ASN A 207 -24.33 1.86 0.75
N PRO A 208 -24.16 0.56 0.40
CA PRO A 208 -23.62 0.12 -0.90
C PRO A 208 -24.54 0.40 -2.10
N ASN A 209 -25.82 0.72 -1.86
CA ASN A 209 -26.80 0.98 -2.92
C ASN A 209 -27.04 2.48 -3.12
N THR A 210 -27.15 3.24 -2.01
CA THR A 210 -27.43 4.69 -2.08
C THR A 210 -26.17 5.54 -2.06
N PHE A 211 -25.06 5.04 -1.54
CA PHE A 211 -23.81 5.75 -1.26
C PHE A 211 -23.97 6.86 -0.20
N GLU A 212 -25.08 6.83 0.56
CA GLU A 212 -25.29 7.72 1.68
C GLU A 212 -24.45 7.31 2.88
N ILE A 213 -23.90 8.31 3.57
CA ILE A 213 -23.13 8.09 4.80
C ILE A 213 -24.05 7.55 5.89
N ILE A 214 -23.68 6.42 6.47
CA ILE A 214 -24.34 5.82 7.63
C ILE A 214 -23.69 6.31 8.92
N ALA A 215 -22.36 6.37 8.94
CA ALA A 215 -21.57 6.86 10.05
C ALA A 215 -20.20 7.32 9.55
N SER A 216 -19.60 8.28 10.24
CA SER A 216 -18.23 8.71 10.00
C SER A 216 -17.53 9.07 11.31
N LYS A 217 -16.20 9.09 11.30
CA LYS A 217 -15.38 9.45 12.43
C LYS A 217 -14.02 9.96 11.95
N THR A 218 -13.60 11.10 12.48
CA THR A 218 -12.23 11.56 12.37
C THR A 218 -11.35 10.92 13.45
N ILE A 219 -10.11 10.64 13.10
CA ILE A 219 -9.11 9.95 13.92
C ILE A 219 -7.83 10.76 13.83
N GLY A 220 -7.46 11.41 14.91
CA GLY A 220 -6.27 12.24 14.87
C GLY A 220 -6.10 13.12 16.09
N THR A 221 -5.10 13.98 15.97
CA THR A 221 -4.64 14.95 16.96
C THR A 221 -4.75 16.38 16.40
N ALA A 222 -4.05 17.35 16.99
CA ALA A 222 -3.95 18.69 16.42
C ALA A 222 -2.96 18.79 15.23
N ASN A 223 -2.24 17.73 14.92
CA ASN A 223 -1.23 17.67 13.88
C ASN A 223 -1.74 16.88 12.66
N TYR A 224 -0.84 16.56 11.73
CA TYR A 224 -1.16 15.75 10.57
C TYR A 224 -1.35 14.28 10.97
N ASP A 225 -2.51 13.74 10.68
CA ASP A 225 -2.85 12.32 10.86
C ASP A 225 -3.55 11.80 9.59
N ALA A 226 -3.18 10.63 9.10
CA ALA A 226 -3.76 10.02 7.92
C ALA A 226 -4.05 8.53 8.15
N ALA A 227 -5.24 8.08 7.78
CA ALA A 227 -5.64 6.69 7.89
C ALA A 227 -5.52 5.99 6.53
N TYR A 228 -4.85 4.83 6.50
CA TYR A 228 -4.51 4.15 5.26
C TYR A 228 -5.19 2.79 5.08
N ASN A 229 -5.38 2.05 6.17
CA ASN A 229 -5.92 0.69 6.08
C ASN A 229 -7.04 0.48 7.09
N ILE A 230 -8.00 -0.38 6.72
CA ILE A 230 -9.15 -0.72 7.55
C ILE A 230 -9.48 -2.20 7.50
N TYR A 231 -9.80 -2.79 8.66
CA TYR A 231 -10.18 -4.20 8.82
C TYR A 231 -11.34 -4.35 9.80
N GLU A 232 -12.19 -5.36 9.60
CA GLU A 232 -13.14 -5.79 10.62
C GLU A 232 -12.71 -7.16 11.19
N ILE A 233 -12.38 -7.19 12.50
CA ILE A 233 -12.00 -8.40 13.22
C ILE A 233 -12.89 -8.52 14.47
N ASN A 234 -13.67 -9.61 14.55
CA ASN A 234 -14.52 -9.93 15.71
C ASN A 234 -15.44 -8.78 16.15
N GLY A 235 -16.04 -8.06 15.18
CA GLY A 235 -16.98 -6.97 15.44
C GLY A 235 -16.34 -5.65 15.87
N ASN A 236 -15.04 -5.53 15.70
CA ASN A 236 -14.29 -4.28 15.87
C ASN A 236 -13.64 -3.89 14.55
N LEU A 237 -13.52 -2.60 14.31
CA LEU A 237 -12.75 -2.02 13.23
C LEU A 237 -11.33 -1.74 13.73
N PHE A 238 -10.36 -2.02 12.88
CA PHE A 238 -8.96 -1.66 13.10
C PHE A 238 -8.56 -0.74 11.97
N VAL A 239 -8.10 0.45 12.33
CA VAL A 239 -7.58 1.45 11.39
C VAL A 239 -6.11 1.66 11.69
N THR A 240 -5.30 1.68 10.65
CA THR A 240 -3.86 1.94 10.74
C THR A 240 -3.48 3.09 9.81
N GLY A 241 -2.43 3.81 10.16
CA GLY A 241 -1.99 4.96 9.40
C GLY A 241 -0.74 5.61 9.99
N SER A 242 -0.44 6.81 9.55
CA SER A 242 0.67 7.62 10.06
C SER A 242 0.17 8.86 10.75
N ASN A 243 0.94 9.32 11.72
CA ASN A 243 0.73 10.59 12.40
C ASN A 243 2.04 11.40 12.43
N SER A 244 1.92 12.72 12.52
CA SER A 244 3.04 13.63 12.70
C SER A 244 2.89 14.35 14.04
N GLU A 245 3.90 14.34 14.88
CA GLU A 245 3.91 15.13 16.12
C GLU A 245 4.15 16.62 15.88
N VAL A 246 4.48 17.02 14.65
CA VAL A 246 4.76 18.43 14.29
C VAL A 246 3.79 18.88 13.21
N ALA A 247 3.06 19.97 13.49
CA ALA A 247 2.19 20.62 12.51
C ALA A 247 2.97 21.02 11.25
N TYR A 248 2.49 20.59 10.07
CA TYR A 248 3.00 21.07 8.79
C TYR A 248 2.65 22.55 8.64
N THR A 249 3.57 23.44 9.01
CA THR A 249 3.47 24.84 8.59
C THR A 249 4.05 24.97 7.19
N THR A 250 3.19 25.17 6.21
CA THR A 250 3.51 25.33 4.78
C THR A 250 4.35 26.54 4.40
N THR A 251 5.06 27.16 5.33
CA THR A 251 5.80 28.40 5.12
C THR A 251 7.29 28.26 5.38
N ASN A 252 7.97 27.30 4.83
CA ASN A 252 9.39 27.35 4.43
C ASN A 252 9.93 25.94 4.20
N ALA A 253 10.50 25.73 3.03
CA ALA A 253 11.12 24.48 2.57
C ALA A 253 12.48 24.16 3.26
N ASP A 254 12.71 24.61 4.47
CA ASP A 254 13.89 24.28 5.25
C ASP A 254 13.48 23.35 6.40
N SER A 255 13.64 22.03 6.16
CA SER A 255 13.80 20.93 7.10
C SER A 255 13.40 21.22 8.56
N VAL A 256 12.12 21.15 8.87
CA VAL A 256 11.71 20.72 10.21
C VAL A 256 11.66 19.19 10.14
N GLU A 257 12.57 18.50 10.83
CA GLU A 257 12.48 17.06 11.02
C GLU A 257 11.18 16.79 11.76
N ALA A 258 10.13 16.44 11.01
CA ALA A 258 8.88 15.98 11.58
C ALA A 258 9.14 14.57 12.13
N HIS A 259 9.13 14.42 13.44
CA HIS A 259 9.09 13.11 14.06
C HIS A 259 7.72 12.52 13.81
N GLY A 260 7.56 11.77 12.72
CA GLY A 260 6.36 11.04 12.37
C GLY A 260 6.40 9.64 12.94
N GLY A 261 5.23 9.07 13.23
CA GLY A 261 5.09 7.68 13.68
C GLY A 261 3.93 6.98 12.98
N GLY A 262 3.93 5.63 13.07
CA GLY A 262 2.75 4.86 12.71
C GLY A 262 1.74 4.84 13.85
N PHE A 263 0.45 4.69 13.53
CA PHE A 263 -0.56 4.39 14.53
C PHE A 263 -1.41 3.18 14.15
N ALA A 264 -1.99 2.54 15.16
CA ALA A 264 -3.11 1.63 15.02
C ALA A 264 -4.17 1.95 16.06
N THR A 265 -5.43 1.84 15.69
CA THR A 265 -6.56 2.05 16.60
C THR A 265 -7.60 0.96 16.43
N LYS A 266 -8.21 0.58 17.55
CA LYS A 266 -9.36 -0.33 17.61
C LYS A 266 -10.61 0.45 17.92
N ILE A 267 -11.64 0.27 17.12
CA ILE A 267 -12.90 0.99 17.18
C ILE A 267 -14.04 -0.03 17.22
N ASP A 268 -15.02 0.18 18.06
CA ASP A 268 -16.24 -0.63 18.07
C ASP A 268 -17.02 -0.42 16.77
N ALA A 269 -17.29 -1.48 16.02
CA ALA A 269 -17.90 -1.40 14.68
C ALA A 269 -19.35 -0.92 14.68
N THR A 270 -20.02 -0.91 15.84
CA THR A 270 -21.43 -0.49 16.00
C THR A 270 -21.53 0.95 16.47
N THR A 271 -20.76 1.31 17.49
CA THR A 271 -20.84 2.63 18.14
C THR A 271 -19.83 3.63 17.61
N PHE A 272 -18.84 3.18 16.84
CA PHE A 272 -17.69 3.96 16.37
C PHE A 272 -16.85 4.58 17.50
N ASN A 273 -17.00 4.08 18.74
CA ASN A 273 -16.17 4.49 19.86
C ASN A 273 -14.78 3.86 19.79
N THR A 274 -13.75 4.66 20.01
CA THR A 274 -12.37 4.17 20.14
C THR A 274 -12.23 3.33 21.40
N ILE A 275 -11.73 2.10 21.24
CA ILE A 275 -11.43 1.17 22.35
C ILE A 275 -10.00 1.37 22.81
N TRP A 276 -9.06 1.43 21.86
CA TRP A 276 -7.67 1.81 22.13
C TRP A 276 -7.05 2.50 20.90
N TYR A 277 -6.06 3.34 21.14
CA TYR A 277 -5.22 4.01 20.14
C TYR A 277 -3.77 3.86 20.58
N LYS A 278 -2.87 3.47 19.68
CA LYS A 278 -1.44 3.34 19.92
C LYS A 278 -0.63 3.89 18.77
N THR A 279 0.48 4.51 19.13
CA THR A 279 1.52 4.96 18.21
C THR A 279 2.74 4.05 18.30
N TYR A 280 3.49 3.99 17.19
CA TYR A 280 4.67 3.16 17.03
C TYR A 280 5.74 3.99 16.36
N GLY A 281 6.97 3.97 16.89
CA GLY A 281 8.09 4.70 16.31
C GLY A 281 9.20 4.97 17.29
N GLY A 282 10.05 5.91 16.95
CA GLY A 282 11.18 6.38 17.74
C GLY A 282 11.32 7.91 17.67
N SER A 283 12.55 8.43 17.85
CA SER A 283 12.81 9.87 17.83
C SER A 283 13.00 10.47 16.43
N GLY A 284 13.09 9.63 15.38
CA GLY A 284 13.21 10.05 13.98
C GLY A 284 11.89 10.00 13.23
N SER A 285 11.96 9.86 11.90
CA SER A 285 10.78 9.76 11.04
C SER A 285 10.44 8.31 10.76
N GLU A 286 9.22 7.91 11.08
CA GLU A 286 8.63 6.63 10.75
C GLU A 286 7.32 6.83 10.00
N TYR A 287 7.08 5.95 9.02
CA TYR A 287 5.83 5.90 8.28
C TYR A 287 5.29 4.48 8.33
N LEU A 288 4.00 4.35 8.66
CA LEU A 288 3.26 3.12 8.50
C LEU A 288 2.41 3.23 7.25
N ASN A 289 2.81 2.52 6.19
CA ASN A 289 2.17 2.62 4.89
C ASN A 289 1.13 1.52 4.66
N ALA A 290 1.39 0.32 5.17
CA ALA A 290 0.59 -0.85 4.86
C ALA A 290 0.35 -1.71 6.10
N SER A 291 -0.76 -2.43 6.10
CA SER A 291 -1.02 -3.48 7.08
C SER A 291 -1.77 -4.64 6.45
N VAL A 292 -1.84 -5.79 7.15
CA VAL A 292 -2.58 -6.96 6.71
C VAL A 292 -2.98 -7.82 7.91
N ILE A 293 -4.06 -8.59 7.78
CA ILE A 293 -4.45 -9.58 8.79
C ILE A 293 -3.62 -10.85 8.60
N SER A 294 -2.94 -11.29 9.66
CA SER A 294 -2.24 -12.58 9.69
C SER A 294 -3.20 -13.75 9.92
N LYS A 295 -2.75 -14.97 9.60
CA LYS A 295 -3.59 -16.20 9.76
C LYS A 295 -4.10 -16.44 11.19
N ASP A 296 -3.42 -15.93 12.20
CA ASP A 296 -3.84 -16.04 13.62
C ASP A 296 -4.74 -14.88 14.08
N GLY A 297 -5.16 -14.00 13.14
CA GLY A 297 -6.09 -12.90 13.41
C GLY A 297 -5.44 -11.66 14.03
N ASN A 298 -4.12 -11.59 14.10
CA ASN A 298 -3.38 -10.39 14.48
C ASN A 298 -3.07 -9.51 13.27
N LEU A 299 -2.67 -8.26 13.49
CA LEU A 299 -2.24 -7.36 12.41
C LEU A 299 -0.73 -7.41 12.21
N VAL A 300 -0.33 -7.36 10.95
CA VAL A 300 1.06 -7.10 10.56
C VAL A 300 1.10 -5.75 9.85
N LEU A 301 1.98 -4.90 10.31
CA LEU A 301 2.19 -3.53 9.88
C LEU A 301 3.49 -3.45 9.10
N SER A 302 3.58 -2.59 8.09
CA SER A 302 4.82 -2.35 7.35
C SER A 302 4.93 -0.90 6.90
N GLY A 303 6.17 -0.45 6.73
CA GLY A 303 6.50 0.90 6.31
C GLY A 303 8.01 1.11 6.24
N HIS A 304 8.48 2.31 6.56
CA HIS A 304 9.90 2.61 6.65
C HIS A 304 10.22 3.44 7.88
N ALA A 305 11.43 3.30 8.42
CA ALA A 305 11.87 3.94 9.66
C ALA A 305 13.31 4.41 9.58
N ALA A 306 13.55 5.61 10.15
CA ALA A 306 14.87 6.20 10.31
C ALA A 306 15.38 6.12 11.76
N SER A 307 14.51 5.94 12.77
CA SER A 307 14.90 5.87 14.18
C SER A 307 15.71 4.64 14.52
N THR A 308 16.55 4.76 15.55
CA THR A 308 17.31 3.65 16.16
C THR A 308 16.92 3.41 17.62
N ASP A 309 15.95 4.16 18.13
CA ASP A 309 15.44 4.13 19.52
C ASP A 309 13.93 3.84 19.56
N GLY A 310 13.33 3.92 20.73
CA GLY A 310 11.92 3.63 20.94
C GLY A 310 11.55 2.21 20.47
N ASP A 311 10.48 2.12 19.70
CA ASP A 311 10.08 0.85 19.08
C ASP A 311 11.03 0.42 17.95
N CYS A 312 11.86 1.33 17.45
CA CYS A 312 12.81 1.10 16.35
C CYS A 312 14.17 0.57 16.82
N VAL A 313 14.35 0.22 18.10
CA VAL A 313 15.57 -0.46 18.58
C VAL A 313 15.83 -1.71 17.75
N GLY A 314 17.02 -1.76 17.12
CA GLY A 314 17.44 -2.80 16.19
C GLY A 314 17.54 -2.34 14.72
N ASN A 315 17.02 -1.16 14.40
CA ASN A 315 17.28 -0.49 13.13
C ASN A 315 18.68 0.13 13.10
N ASN A 316 19.29 0.27 11.91
CA ASN A 316 20.63 0.83 11.74
C ASN A 316 20.66 2.34 11.43
N GLY A 317 19.50 3.02 11.40
CA GLY A 317 19.38 4.45 11.15
C GLY A 317 19.27 4.86 9.67
N ASN A 318 19.41 3.92 8.74
CA ASN A 318 19.04 4.13 7.35
C ASN A 318 17.52 3.97 7.22
N PHE A 319 16.87 4.68 6.30
CA PHE A 319 15.46 4.41 5.98
C PHE A 319 15.30 2.96 5.54
N ASN A 320 14.95 2.09 6.50
CA ASN A 320 14.76 0.67 6.24
C ASN A 320 13.28 0.32 6.25
N THR A 321 12.91 -0.62 5.40
CA THR A 321 11.61 -1.28 5.52
C THR A 321 11.52 -1.97 6.86
N TRP A 322 10.48 -1.68 7.63
CA TRP A 322 10.14 -2.39 8.84
C TRP A 322 8.82 -3.17 8.65
N THR A 323 8.73 -4.30 9.33
CA THR A 323 7.52 -5.11 9.37
C THR A 323 7.33 -5.63 10.79
N TRP A 324 6.23 -5.27 11.44
CA TRP A 324 5.95 -5.62 12.83
C TRP A 324 4.60 -6.28 12.95
N LYS A 325 4.51 -7.29 13.81
CA LYS A 325 3.23 -7.90 14.17
C LYS A 325 2.76 -7.39 15.51
N ILE A 326 1.49 -6.98 15.57
CA ILE A 326 0.85 -6.47 16.79
C ILE A 326 -0.34 -7.33 17.20
N ASN A 327 -0.57 -7.40 18.50
CA ASN A 327 -1.72 -8.07 19.08
C ASN A 327 -2.96 -7.19 18.98
N VAL A 328 -4.03 -7.67 18.32
CA VAL A 328 -5.30 -6.93 18.16
C VAL A 328 -6.07 -6.72 19.46
N ALA A 329 -5.72 -7.42 20.56
CA ALA A 329 -6.37 -7.21 21.85
C ALA A 329 -5.99 -5.85 22.46
N ASP A 330 -4.70 -5.49 22.40
CA ASP A 330 -4.14 -4.36 23.14
C ASP A 330 -3.11 -3.52 22.36
N GLY A 331 -2.83 -3.87 21.09
CA GLY A 331 -1.85 -3.19 20.25
C GLY A 331 -0.39 -3.43 20.63
N SER A 332 -0.07 -4.39 21.52
CA SER A 332 1.32 -4.71 21.87
C SER A 332 2.07 -5.37 20.71
N ILE A 333 3.36 -5.05 20.55
CA ILE A 333 4.20 -5.63 19.51
C ILE A 333 4.52 -7.08 19.88
N ILE A 334 4.24 -8.03 18.96
CA ILE A 334 4.54 -9.46 19.10
C ILE A 334 5.94 -9.76 18.59
N TRP A 335 6.28 -9.27 17.40
CA TRP A 335 7.62 -9.35 16.83
C TRP A 335 7.90 -8.17 15.91
N LYS A 336 9.19 -7.90 15.69
CA LYS A 336 9.71 -6.84 14.82
C LYS A 336 10.72 -7.41 13.82
N ASN A 337 10.69 -6.90 12.60
CA ASN A 337 11.68 -7.14 11.57
C ASN A 337 12.05 -5.81 10.94
N PHE A 338 13.35 -5.58 10.76
CA PHE A 338 13.91 -4.50 9.95
C PHE A 338 14.66 -5.14 8.79
N THR A 339 14.22 -4.87 7.58
CA THR A 339 14.84 -5.40 6.37
C THR A 339 15.11 -4.25 5.42
N GLY A 340 16.38 -3.92 5.27
CA GLY A 340 16.83 -3.00 4.25
C GLY A 340 17.39 -3.75 3.04
N ALA A 341 17.56 -3.04 1.95
CA ALA A 341 18.45 -3.46 0.87
C ALA A 341 19.89 -3.05 1.22
N ASP A 342 20.35 -3.41 2.45
CA ASP A 342 21.61 -2.94 3.05
C ASP A 342 22.78 -2.96 2.05
N PRO A 343 23.52 -1.82 1.87
CA PRO A 343 23.45 -0.57 2.63
C PRO A 343 22.38 0.44 2.17
N ASP A 344 21.55 0.12 1.21
CA ASP A 344 20.67 1.04 0.51
C ASP A 344 19.33 1.24 1.25
N PRO A 345 18.81 2.48 1.36
CA PRO A 345 17.49 2.75 1.91
C PRO A 345 16.37 2.04 1.14
N SER A 346 15.35 1.57 1.85
CA SER A 346 14.17 0.94 1.26
C SER A 346 12.88 1.36 1.97
N ALA A 347 11.78 1.45 1.21
CA ALA A 347 10.46 1.76 1.73
C ALA A 347 9.45 0.76 1.21
N ALA A 348 8.68 0.14 2.10
CA ALA A 348 7.51 -0.63 1.71
C ALA A 348 6.30 0.29 1.59
N PHE A 349 5.56 0.15 0.49
CA PHE A 349 4.31 0.84 0.24
C PHE A 349 3.10 -0.09 0.34
N ASN A 350 3.30 -1.38 0.15
CA ASN A 350 2.25 -2.39 0.22
C ASN A 350 2.73 -3.63 0.97
N LEU A 351 1.78 -4.37 1.55
CA LEU A 351 2.02 -5.60 2.30
C LEU A 351 0.89 -6.59 2.02
N ILE A 352 1.22 -7.82 1.67
CA ILE A 352 0.25 -8.89 1.49
C ILE A 352 0.56 -10.09 2.40
N ALA A 353 -0.48 -10.76 2.87
CA ALA A 353 -0.34 -12.07 3.50
C ALA A 353 -0.18 -13.15 2.42
N THR A 354 0.73 -14.10 2.65
CA THR A 354 1.02 -15.16 1.70
C THR A 354 0.42 -16.52 2.11
N GLN A 355 0.23 -17.41 1.12
CA GLN A 355 -0.43 -18.71 1.34
C GLN A 355 0.32 -19.62 2.32
N ASP A 356 1.64 -19.47 2.43
CA ASP A 356 2.48 -20.16 3.41
C ASP A 356 2.31 -19.63 4.85
N GLY A 357 1.57 -18.53 5.03
CA GLY A 357 1.33 -17.86 6.32
C GLY A 357 2.35 -16.79 6.66
N GLY A 358 3.28 -16.52 5.76
CA GLY A 358 4.18 -15.38 5.81
C GLY A 358 3.59 -14.13 5.18
N PHE A 359 4.49 -13.20 4.79
CA PHE A 359 4.11 -11.89 4.27
C PHE A 359 5.09 -11.48 3.16
N ALA A 360 4.61 -10.69 2.20
CA ALA A 360 5.47 -10.02 1.24
C ALA A 360 5.23 -8.51 1.33
N ALA A 361 6.26 -7.75 1.70
CA ALA A 361 6.25 -6.29 1.66
C ALA A 361 6.92 -5.84 0.36
N MET A 362 6.35 -4.86 -0.31
CA MET A 362 6.80 -4.40 -1.61
C MET A 362 6.81 -2.88 -1.71
N GLY A 363 7.71 -2.35 -2.52
CA GLY A 363 7.90 -0.92 -2.66
C GLY A 363 9.13 -0.58 -3.49
N THR A 364 10.01 0.23 -2.93
CA THR A 364 11.18 0.77 -3.61
C THR A 364 12.44 0.69 -2.75
N ALA A 365 13.59 0.62 -3.40
CA ALA A 365 14.89 0.76 -2.76
C ALA A 365 15.80 1.64 -3.61
N VAL A 366 16.50 2.57 -2.95
CA VAL A 366 17.40 3.53 -3.60
C VAL A 366 18.84 3.08 -3.44
N LYS A 367 19.59 2.88 -4.55
CA LYS A 367 21.02 2.67 -4.48
C LYS A 367 21.73 3.96 -4.08
N VAL A 368 22.58 3.90 -3.06
CA VAL A 368 23.36 5.06 -2.60
C VAL A 368 24.22 5.67 -3.74
N GLU A 369 24.66 4.84 -4.68
CA GLU A 369 25.46 5.28 -5.84
C GLU A 369 24.61 5.77 -7.03
N LYS A 370 23.30 5.52 -7.04
CA LYS A 370 22.35 5.91 -8.07
C LYS A 370 21.16 6.59 -7.41
N SER A 371 20.76 7.76 -7.90
CA SER A 371 19.62 8.51 -7.36
C SER A 371 18.26 7.90 -7.71
N ASN A 372 18.21 6.96 -8.67
CA ASN A 372 16.95 6.40 -9.16
C ASN A 372 16.58 5.15 -8.34
N PRO A 373 15.34 5.08 -7.82
CA PRO A 373 14.86 3.93 -7.09
C PRO A 373 14.56 2.74 -8.01
N ASP A 374 14.88 1.53 -7.54
CA ASP A 374 14.47 0.27 -8.15
C ASP A 374 13.30 -0.34 -7.36
N ALA A 375 12.47 -1.16 -8.01
CA ALA A 375 11.46 -1.98 -7.36
C ALA A 375 12.08 -2.93 -6.33
N PHE A 376 11.39 -3.13 -5.21
CA PHE A 376 11.86 -3.92 -4.09
C PHE A 376 10.75 -4.78 -3.50
N VAL A 377 11.07 -6.04 -3.19
CA VAL A 377 10.19 -6.96 -2.48
C VAL A 377 10.98 -7.69 -1.41
N VAL A 378 10.39 -7.81 -0.23
CA VAL A 378 10.90 -8.64 0.87
C VAL A 378 9.86 -9.67 1.27
N LYS A 379 10.25 -10.96 1.29
CA LYS A 379 9.42 -12.06 1.78
C LYS A 379 9.83 -12.39 3.21
N ILE A 380 8.84 -12.49 4.09
CA ILE A 380 8.99 -12.70 5.53
C ILE A 380 8.14 -13.90 5.92
N ASP A 381 8.64 -14.78 6.78
CA ASP A 381 7.87 -15.90 7.31
C ASP A 381 6.86 -15.46 8.40
N ALA A 382 6.01 -16.38 8.85
CA ALA A 382 4.98 -16.12 9.87
C ALA A 382 5.55 -15.62 11.21
N ASN A 383 6.84 -15.86 11.48
CA ASN A 383 7.54 -15.50 12.72
C ASN A 383 8.33 -14.17 12.59
N GLY A 384 8.24 -13.51 11.46
CA GLY A 384 8.92 -12.25 11.21
C GLY A 384 10.35 -12.40 10.69
N LYS A 385 10.78 -13.60 10.29
CA LYS A 385 12.13 -13.82 9.74
C LYS A 385 12.12 -13.60 8.23
N THR A 386 13.04 -12.76 7.75
CA THR A 386 13.26 -12.56 6.32
C THR A 386 13.68 -13.86 5.65
N GLN A 387 12.97 -14.24 4.59
CA GLN A 387 13.25 -15.40 3.78
C GLN A 387 14.11 -15.04 2.57
N TRP A 388 13.76 -13.96 1.89
CA TRP A 388 14.53 -13.38 0.79
C TRP A 388 14.17 -11.91 0.56
N THR A 389 15.03 -11.21 -0.14
CA THR A 389 14.80 -9.86 -0.67
C THR A 389 15.11 -9.87 -2.16
N LYS A 390 14.36 -9.09 -2.95
CA LYS A 390 14.62 -8.92 -4.37
C LYS A 390 14.52 -7.47 -4.76
N ARG A 391 15.52 -6.98 -5.45
CA ARG A 391 15.53 -5.70 -6.15
C ARG A 391 15.55 -5.98 -7.64
N PHE A 392 14.79 -5.22 -8.41
CA PHE A 392 14.68 -5.39 -9.85
C PHE A 392 14.19 -4.09 -10.51
N GLY A 393 14.47 -3.95 -11.82
CA GLY A 393 14.16 -2.77 -12.60
C GLY A 393 15.19 -2.55 -13.70
N GLY A 394 15.38 -1.30 -14.09
CA GLY A 394 16.33 -0.90 -15.13
C GLY A 394 17.26 0.22 -14.67
N SER A 395 17.55 1.15 -15.59
CA SER A 395 18.49 2.27 -15.31
C SER A 395 17.80 3.50 -14.72
N ASP A 396 16.49 3.62 -14.86
CA ASP A 396 15.68 4.76 -14.40
C ASP A 396 14.80 4.37 -13.19
N ILE A 397 13.70 5.09 -12.97
CA ILE A 397 12.81 4.88 -11.83
C ILE A 397 11.93 3.66 -12.07
N ASP A 398 11.96 2.74 -11.12
CA ASP A 398 11.10 1.55 -11.10
C ASP A 398 10.53 1.36 -9.69
N GLN A 399 9.22 1.21 -9.56
CA GLN A 399 8.54 1.08 -8.28
C GLN A 399 7.43 0.02 -8.35
N ILE A 400 7.23 -0.71 -7.27
CA ILE A 400 6.07 -1.58 -7.07
C ILE A 400 5.21 -1.01 -5.96
N LEU A 401 3.93 -0.78 -6.26
CA LEU A 401 2.98 -0.14 -5.35
C LEU A 401 1.87 -1.09 -4.90
N GLY A 402 1.60 -2.14 -5.68
CA GLY A 402 0.61 -3.15 -5.33
C GLY A 402 0.94 -4.53 -5.86
N GLY A 403 0.32 -5.56 -5.29
CA GLY A 403 0.55 -6.90 -5.78
C GLY A 403 -0.34 -7.94 -5.11
N VAL A 404 -0.34 -9.13 -5.68
CA VAL A 404 -1.12 -10.26 -5.18
C VAL A 404 -0.36 -11.58 -5.43
N GLU A 405 -0.45 -12.51 -4.47
CA GLU A 405 0.07 -13.86 -4.67
C GLU A 405 -0.87 -14.67 -5.57
N LYS A 406 -0.31 -15.28 -6.60
CA LYS A 406 -1.02 -16.17 -7.53
C LYS A 406 -1.19 -17.57 -6.90
N ASN A 407 -2.07 -18.40 -7.48
CA ASN A 407 -2.32 -19.76 -6.97
C ASN A 407 -1.11 -20.70 -7.00
N ASN A 408 -0.10 -20.39 -7.82
CA ASN A 408 1.14 -21.15 -7.95
C ASN A 408 2.26 -20.65 -7.01
N GLY A 409 1.96 -19.70 -6.12
CA GLY A 409 2.93 -19.10 -5.21
C GLY A 409 3.78 -17.99 -5.84
N SER A 410 3.64 -17.69 -7.15
CA SER A 410 4.24 -16.50 -7.75
C SER A 410 3.47 -15.23 -7.38
N PHE A 411 4.08 -14.07 -7.59
CA PHE A 411 3.46 -12.77 -7.31
C PHE A 411 3.20 -12.04 -8.62
N LEU A 412 1.97 -11.53 -8.80
CA LEU A 412 1.69 -10.52 -9.81
C LEU A 412 1.79 -9.15 -9.13
N LEU A 413 2.68 -8.31 -9.63
CA LEU A 413 3.01 -7.01 -9.06
C LEU A 413 2.68 -5.91 -10.06
N GLY A 414 2.23 -4.79 -9.54
CA GLY A 414 1.90 -3.59 -10.31
C GLY A 414 2.58 -2.36 -9.74
N GLY A 415 2.95 -1.43 -10.61
CA GLY A 415 3.60 -0.18 -10.25
C GLY A 415 3.86 0.70 -11.45
N LEU A 416 5.00 1.36 -11.43
CA LEU A 416 5.45 2.21 -12.53
C LEU A 416 6.89 1.90 -12.94
N THR A 417 7.22 2.25 -14.18
CA THR A 417 8.59 2.21 -14.69
C THR A 417 8.86 3.38 -15.64
N SER A 418 10.06 3.94 -15.54
CA SER A 418 10.62 4.87 -16.53
C SER A 418 11.79 4.23 -17.32
N SER A 419 12.07 2.97 -17.08
CA SER A 419 13.18 2.21 -17.67
C SER A 419 12.76 1.52 -18.97
N ASN A 420 13.75 1.26 -19.85
CA ASN A 420 13.59 0.40 -21.03
C ASN A 420 14.75 -0.58 -21.18
N ASP A 421 15.36 -0.97 -20.08
CA ASP A 421 16.46 -1.90 -19.99
C ASP A 421 16.38 -2.75 -18.71
N GLY A 422 17.39 -3.56 -18.41
CA GLY A 422 17.37 -4.43 -17.23
C GLY A 422 16.23 -5.44 -17.30
N ASP A 423 15.35 -5.40 -16.32
CA ASP A 423 14.15 -6.26 -16.22
C ASP A 423 12.95 -5.70 -16.99
N VAL A 424 13.05 -4.50 -17.58
CA VAL A 424 11.94 -3.78 -18.23
C VAL A 424 12.05 -3.81 -19.73
N ARG A 425 10.92 -3.94 -20.42
CA ARG A 425 10.80 -3.89 -21.89
C ARG A 425 9.53 -3.17 -22.30
N GLY A 426 9.59 -2.44 -23.44
CA GLY A 426 8.40 -1.86 -24.05
C GLY A 426 7.89 -0.60 -23.37
N PHE A 427 8.75 0.13 -22.66
CA PHE A 427 8.45 1.48 -22.18
C PHE A 427 8.14 2.39 -23.36
N HIS A 428 6.99 3.08 -23.31
CA HIS A 428 6.51 3.88 -24.44
C HIS A 428 7.20 5.23 -24.56
N GLY A 429 7.80 5.74 -23.50
CA GLY A 429 8.69 6.91 -23.40
C GLY A 429 8.44 8.00 -24.43
N GLY A 430 7.84 9.09 -24.05
CA GLY A 430 7.62 10.24 -24.95
C GLY A 430 8.51 11.44 -24.62
N PRO A 431 8.60 12.46 -25.49
CA PRO A 431 9.29 13.71 -25.16
C PRO A 431 8.61 14.35 -23.94
N VAL A 432 9.42 14.96 -23.07
CA VAL A 432 8.93 15.68 -21.87
C VAL A 432 7.72 16.54 -22.25
N SER A 433 6.57 16.29 -21.64
CA SER A 433 5.35 17.01 -21.97
C SER A 433 5.51 18.49 -21.62
N SER A 434 4.85 19.37 -22.37
CA SER A 434 4.78 20.81 -22.15
C SER A 434 3.97 21.19 -20.89
N ARG A 435 3.57 20.24 -20.06
CA ARG A 435 2.80 20.47 -18.83
C ARG A 435 3.67 20.94 -17.67
N LYS A 436 3.06 21.66 -16.74
CA LYS A 436 3.69 22.37 -15.62
C LYS A 436 4.36 21.49 -14.55
N ARG A 437 4.37 20.16 -14.68
CA ARG A 437 5.07 19.24 -13.76
C ARG A 437 6.23 18.59 -14.51
N PRO A 438 7.50 18.99 -14.25
CA PRO A 438 8.66 18.30 -14.76
C PRO A 438 8.89 17.05 -13.91
N GLY A 439 8.45 15.87 -14.39
CA GLY A 439 8.79 14.57 -13.84
C GLY A 439 9.22 13.64 -14.97
N PRO A 440 9.98 12.56 -14.67
CA PRO A 440 10.19 11.51 -15.64
C PRO A 440 8.82 10.89 -15.95
N LYS A 441 8.54 10.65 -17.23
CA LYS A 441 7.37 9.93 -17.67
C LYS A 441 7.49 8.48 -17.22
N SER A 442 6.36 7.87 -16.91
CA SER A 442 6.29 6.48 -16.49
C SER A 442 5.18 5.75 -17.22
N ASP A 443 5.41 4.48 -17.49
CA ASP A 443 4.35 3.53 -17.84
C ASP A 443 3.89 2.76 -16.60
N ALA A 444 2.63 2.41 -16.56
CA ALA A 444 2.14 1.39 -15.64
C ALA A 444 2.83 0.05 -15.95
N TRP A 445 3.42 -0.57 -14.94
CA TRP A 445 4.25 -1.77 -15.10
C TRP A 445 3.63 -2.97 -14.41
N LEU A 446 3.41 -4.05 -15.17
CA LEU A 446 3.05 -5.37 -14.65
C LEU A 446 4.24 -6.31 -14.75
N VAL A 447 4.56 -6.97 -13.65
CA VAL A 447 5.67 -7.90 -13.53
C VAL A 447 5.26 -9.13 -12.71
N GLU A 448 5.78 -10.30 -13.07
CA GLU A 448 5.64 -11.51 -12.28
C GLU A 448 6.96 -11.85 -11.58
N LEU A 449 6.88 -12.15 -10.29
CA LEU A 449 8.00 -12.62 -9.49
C LEU A 449 7.73 -14.07 -9.09
N THR A 450 8.61 -15.00 -9.47
CA THR A 450 8.47 -16.42 -9.14
C THR A 450 9.52 -16.86 -8.13
N GLU A 451 9.08 -17.57 -7.09
CA GLU A 451 9.97 -18.33 -6.21
C GLU A 451 10.32 -19.67 -6.91
N ASN A 452 11.60 -20.05 -6.95
CA ASN A 452 12.07 -21.31 -7.50
C ASN A 452 12.18 -22.39 -6.42
#